data_5420afb52685816fae8047f50df566cd
#
_entry.id   5420afb52685816fae8047f50df566cd
#
_cell.length_a   1.000
_cell.length_b   1.000
_cell.length_c   1.000
_cell.angle_alpha   90.00
_cell.angle_beta   90.00
_cell.angle_gamma   90.00
#
_symmetry.space_group_name_H-M   'P 1'
#
loop_
_entity.id
_entity.type
_entity.pdbx_description
1 polymer ?
#
loop_
_entity_poly.entity_id
_entity_poly.type
_entity_poly.pdbx_seq_one_letter_code
_entity_poly.pdbx_strand_id
1 'polypeptide(L)'
;MNTHVSDITQLTIDNWGVTAQTGILTDVLLGKPDHFRWVPLNSISAVNQANEEQMGYRFDKQKAMRQHRQMVEAYEANGVRVHYVEADEGLPSSVFTRDSSFMTPWGAVITSIQTPPRRRDYAVASEFYRNAGIPIWKWVTAGHFEGGDFVIVKPRVALMGWSGDRSTKDGAEQVEGWLREKGWDTFVVPIPPQFVHMDAVVVMLEENLALVCEDALPSYAIDWFDKQGIERIVVPYADCVKLGGNVVSLGGKRVLSMSHNVNVNRTLKERGFEVTAIDYEMFALGGGGVHCSCHELRRLVPG
;
A
#
# COMPACT_ATOMS: atom_id res chain seq x y z
N MET A 1 39.04 -8.07 -16.15
CA MET A 1 37.69 -8.42 -15.72
C MET A 1 37.11 -7.18 -15.04
N ASN A 2 36.36 -6.37 -15.78
CA ASN A 2 35.72 -5.16 -15.25
C ASN A 2 34.33 -5.54 -14.78
N THR A 3 34.17 -5.62 -13.48
CA THR A 3 32.84 -5.68 -12.87
C THR A 3 32.23 -4.29 -12.95
N HIS A 4 31.21 -4.13 -13.81
CA HIS A 4 30.34 -2.97 -13.78
C HIS A 4 29.62 -2.98 -12.43
N VAL A 5 30.10 -2.16 -11.51
CA VAL A 5 29.31 -1.67 -10.40
C VAL A 5 28.31 -0.71 -11.03
N SER A 6 27.06 -1.13 -11.12
CA SER A 6 25.97 -0.25 -11.55
C SER A 6 25.96 0.97 -10.64
N ASP A 7 26.02 2.16 -11.22
CA ASP A 7 25.84 3.44 -10.55
C ASP A 7 24.52 3.44 -9.78
N ILE A 8 24.58 3.11 -8.49
CA ILE A 8 23.49 3.34 -7.57
C ILE A 8 23.50 4.85 -7.33
N THR A 9 22.63 5.56 -8.01
CA THR A 9 22.41 6.98 -7.74
C THR A 9 21.97 7.09 -6.28
N GLN A 10 22.89 7.49 -5.42
CA GLN A 10 22.68 7.61 -3.99
C GLN A 10 21.58 8.65 -3.76
N LEU A 11 20.39 8.21 -3.31
CA LEU A 11 19.34 9.11 -2.87
C LEU A 11 19.88 9.92 -1.69
N THR A 12 19.77 11.24 -1.75
CA THR A 12 20.14 12.09 -0.61
C THR A 12 19.01 12.09 0.41
N ILE A 13 19.34 12.35 1.68
CA ILE A 13 18.39 12.36 2.80
C ILE A 13 17.19 13.30 2.54
N ASP A 14 17.41 14.40 1.81
CA ASP A 14 16.38 15.40 1.50
C ASP A 14 15.41 14.95 0.39
N ASN A 15 15.62 13.80 -0.23
CA ASN A 15 14.87 13.30 -1.38
C ASN A 15 13.86 12.20 -1.03
N TRP A 16 13.48 12.05 0.21
CA TRP A 16 12.47 11.08 0.65
C TRP A 16 11.73 11.58 1.91
N GLY A 17 10.64 10.90 2.24
CA GLY A 17 9.77 11.21 3.38
C GLY A 17 8.33 11.45 2.96
N VAL A 18 7.41 11.00 3.82
CA VAL A 18 5.96 11.13 3.64
C VAL A 18 5.37 11.76 4.89
N THR A 19 4.76 12.93 4.71
CA THR A 19 4.05 13.67 5.77
C THR A 19 2.53 13.63 5.59
N ALA A 20 2.06 13.28 4.39
CA ALA A 20 0.66 13.06 4.06
C ALA A 20 0.57 12.16 2.81
N GLN A 21 -0.42 11.32 2.72
CA GLN A 21 -0.63 10.43 1.56
C GLN A 21 -1.35 11.11 0.39
N THR A 22 -1.60 12.40 0.47
CA THR A 22 -2.36 13.19 -0.51
C THR A 22 -1.51 14.20 -1.30
N GLY A 23 -0.26 14.40 -0.93
CA GLY A 23 0.69 15.23 -1.69
C GLY A 23 1.05 14.63 -3.06
N ILE A 24 1.72 15.41 -3.91
CA ILE A 24 2.21 14.92 -5.20
C ILE A 24 3.20 13.79 -4.96
N LEU A 25 2.89 12.59 -5.44
CA LEU A 25 3.80 11.44 -5.38
C LEU A 25 4.95 11.67 -6.38
N THR A 26 6.18 11.58 -5.89
CA THR A 26 7.38 11.79 -6.73
C THR A 26 8.28 10.57 -6.82
N ASP A 27 8.24 9.71 -5.80
CA ASP A 27 9.10 8.52 -5.74
C ASP A 27 8.33 7.35 -5.11
N VAL A 28 8.38 6.20 -5.76
CA VAL A 28 7.73 4.97 -5.32
C VAL A 28 8.69 3.79 -5.34
N LEU A 29 8.59 2.91 -4.35
CA LEU A 29 9.29 1.63 -4.30
C LEU A 29 8.34 0.52 -4.74
N LEU A 30 8.72 -0.23 -5.76
CA LEU A 30 8.01 -1.39 -6.28
C LEU A 30 8.85 -2.65 -6.11
N GLY A 31 8.20 -3.80 -6.01
CA GLY A 31 8.88 -5.09 -6.08
C GLY A 31 8.98 -5.58 -7.52
N LYS A 32 10.16 -6.08 -7.93
CA LYS A 32 10.30 -6.74 -9.23
C LYS A 32 9.45 -8.02 -9.29
N PRO A 33 8.68 -8.26 -10.36
CA PRO A 33 7.72 -9.37 -10.44
C PRO A 33 8.30 -10.69 -10.93
N ASP A 34 9.64 -10.82 -11.05
CA ASP A 34 10.30 -11.97 -11.69
C ASP A 34 9.96 -13.31 -11.05
N HIS A 35 9.76 -13.33 -9.73
CA HIS A 35 9.40 -14.52 -8.95
C HIS A 35 7.97 -14.48 -8.41
N PHE A 36 7.17 -13.47 -8.81
CA PHE A 36 5.77 -13.41 -8.41
C PHE A 36 5.00 -14.63 -8.90
N ARG A 37 4.23 -15.19 -8.01
CA ARG A 37 3.27 -16.27 -8.26
C ARG A 37 2.20 -16.25 -7.16
N TRP A 38 1.07 -16.84 -7.46
CA TRP A 38 0.04 -16.99 -6.44
C TRP A 38 0.49 -17.97 -5.37
N VAL A 39 0.39 -17.54 -4.13
CA VAL A 39 0.62 -18.38 -2.94
C VAL A 39 -0.48 -18.09 -1.92
N PRO A 40 -1.02 -19.11 -1.26
CA PRO A 40 -1.99 -18.90 -0.19
C PRO A 40 -1.32 -18.10 0.95
N LEU A 41 -1.81 -16.92 1.23
CA LEU A 41 -1.27 -16.05 2.28
C LEU A 41 -2.02 -16.23 3.61
N ASN A 42 -3.26 -16.68 3.55
CA ASN A 42 -4.10 -17.05 4.67
C ASN A 42 -5.23 -17.99 4.20
N SER A 43 -6.10 -18.43 5.09
CA SER A 43 -7.20 -19.34 4.77
C SER A 43 -8.18 -18.75 3.74
N ILE A 44 -8.42 -17.44 3.81
CA ILE A 44 -9.34 -16.73 2.88
C ILE A 44 -8.75 -16.70 1.48
N SER A 45 -7.47 -16.31 1.34
CA SER A 45 -6.81 -16.28 0.04
C SER A 45 -6.66 -17.69 -0.56
N ALA A 46 -6.45 -18.72 0.27
CA ALA A 46 -6.41 -20.10 -0.18
C ALA A 46 -7.75 -20.56 -0.79
N VAL A 47 -8.87 -20.21 -0.14
CA VAL A 47 -10.23 -20.52 -0.65
C VAL A 47 -10.51 -19.74 -1.92
N ASN A 48 -10.16 -18.46 -1.97
CA ASN A 48 -10.37 -17.64 -3.17
C ASN A 48 -9.57 -18.19 -4.35
N GLN A 49 -8.29 -18.48 -4.17
CA GLN A 49 -7.46 -19.08 -5.24
C GLN A 49 -8.01 -20.42 -5.71
N ALA A 50 -8.46 -21.30 -4.82
CA ALA A 50 -9.08 -22.56 -5.19
C ALA A 50 -10.37 -22.36 -6.00
N ASN A 51 -11.21 -21.40 -5.64
CA ASN A 51 -12.41 -21.04 -6.39
C ASN A 51 -12.08 -20.51 -7.79
N GLU A 52 -11.09 -19.62 -7.89
CA GLU A 52 -10.61 -19.06 -9.15
C GLU A 52 -10.08 -20.15 -10.07
N GLU A 53 -9.28 -21.09 -9.55
CA GLU A 53 -8.80 -22.25 -10.30
C GLU A 53 -9.94 -23.14 -10.81
N GLN A 54 -10.99 -23.33 -10.00
CA GLN A 54 -12.19 -24.06 -10.44
C GLN A 54 -12.95 -23.32 -11.54
N MET A 55 -12.96 -22.00 -11.54
CA MET A 55 -13.53 -21.15 -12.59
C MET A 55 -12.64 -21.05 -13.84
N GLY A 56 -11.48 -21.73 -13.85
CA GLY A 56 -10.57 -21.75 -15.00
C GLY A 56 -9.51 -20.65 -15.01
N TYR A 57 -9.43 -19.81 -13.97
CA TYR A 57 -8.33 -18.86 -13.85
C TYR A 57 -7.03 -19.59 -13.52
N ARG A 58 -5.95 -19.15 -14.15
CA ARG A 58 -4.61 -19.70 -13.91
C ARG A 58 -3.60 -18.55 -13.88
N PHE A 59 -2.59 -18.69 -13.03
CA PHE A 59 -1.50 -17.74 -13.03
C PHE A 59 -0.78 -17.74 -14.39
N ASP A 60 -0.70 -16.57 -15.00
CA ASP A 60 0.03 -16.31 -16.24
C ASP A 60 1.17 -15.33 -15.94
N LYS A 61 2.40 -15.86 -15.88
CA LYS A 61 3.61 -15.08 -15.61
C LYS A 61 3.82 -13.97 -16.65
N GLN A 62 3.57 -14.26 -17.93
CA GLN A 62 3.77 -13.24 -18.97
C GLN A 62 2.75 -12.11 -18.85
N LYS A 63 1.50 -12.45 -18.52
CA LYS A 63 0.46 -11.45 -18.22
C LYS A 63 0.84 -10.61 -17.00
N ALA A 64 1.30 -11.23 -15.91
CA ALA A 64 1.76 -10.51 -14.72
C ALA A 64 2.90 -9.54 -15.05
N MET A 65 3.90 -9.97 -15.82
CA MET A 65 5.00 -9.11 -16.27
C MET A 65 4.52 -7.91 -17.09
N ARG A 66 3.54 -8.13 -18.00
CA ARG A 66 2.96 -7.02 -18.78
C ARG A 66 2.18 -6.05 -17.89
N GLN A 67 1.39 -6.54 -16.96
CA GLN A 67 0.61 -5.74 -16.02
C GLN A 67 1.50 -4.91 -15.09
N HIS A 68 2.57 -5.49 -14.59
CA HIS A 68 3.54 -4.73 -13.79
C HIS A 68 4.18 -3.62 -14.62
N ARG A 69 4.52 -3.88 -15.90
CA ARG A 69 5.06 -2.85 -16.80
C ARG A 69 4.05 -1.71 -17.02
N GLN A 70 2.76 -2.01 -17.22
CA GLN A 70 1.73 -0.98 -17.32
C GLN A 70 1.68 -0.09 -16.06
N MET A 71 1.86 -0.68 -14.87
CA MET A 71 1.93 0.09 -13.62
C MET A 71 3.15 1.02 -13.60
N VAL A 72 4.33 0.54 -14.02
CA VAL A 72 5.54 1.35 -14.11
C VAL A 72 5.34 2.50 -15.10
N GLU A 73 4.86 2.21 -16.32
CA GLU A 73 4.56 3.21 -17.36
C GLU A 73 3.55 4.26 -16.85
N ALA A 74 2.54 3.84 -16.08
CA ALA A 74 1.58 4.76 -15.49
C ALA A 74 2.23 5.71 -14.46
N TYR A 75 3.15 5.24 -13.63
CA TYR A 75 3.91 6.09 -12.72
C TYR A 75 4.81 7.07 -13.48
N GLU A 76 5.60 6.58 -14.42
CA GLU A 76 6.53 7.41 -15.22
C GLU A 76 5.78 8.49 -16.02
N ALA A 77 4.65 8.15 -16.65
CA ALA A 77 3.80 9.10 -17.36
C ALA A 77 3.23 10.20 -16.45
N ASN A 78 3.12 9.93 -15.16
CA ASN A 78 2.71 10.90 -14.13
C ASN A 78 3.89 11.61 -13.44
N GLY A 79 5.14 11.44 -13.94
CA GLY A 79 6.32 12.08 -13.39
C GLY A 79 6.81 11.46 -12.07
N VAL A 80 6.39 10.24 -11.75
CA VAL A 80 6.81 9.50 -10.55
C VAL A 80 8.03 8.65 -10.90
N ARG A 81 9.10 8.78 -10.13
CA ARG A 81 10.27 7.91 -10.25
C ARG A 81 10.02 6.57 -9.57
N VAL A 82 10.35 5.50 -10.29
CA VAL A 82 10.20 4.14 -9.77
C VAL A 82 11.55 3.61 -9.29
N HIS A 83 11.56 3.14 -8.06
CA HIS A 83 12.67 2.43 -7.43
C HIS A 83 12.26 0.98 -7.20
N TYR A 84 13.22 0.06 -7.06
CA TYR A 84 12.89 -1.35 -6.95
C TYR A 84 13.57 -2.01 -5.74
N VAL A 85 12.82 -2.88 -5.07
CA VAL A 85 13.42 -4.00 -4.34
C VAL A 85 13.70 -5.13 -5.32
N GLU A 86 14.83 -5.79 -5.13
CA GLU A 86 15.20 -6.93 -5.97
C GLU A 86 14.28 -8.12 -5.73
N ALA A 87 14.03 -8.88 -6.80
CA ALA A 87 13.24 -10.09 -6.70
C ALA A 87 14.04 -11.21 -6.01
N ASP A 88 13.38 -11.92 -5.09
CA ASP A 88 13.91 -13.11 -4.43
C ASP A 88 12.96 -14.28 -4.68
N GLU A 89 13.49 -15.42 -5.15
CA GLU A 89 12.69 -16.63 -5.44
C GLU A 89 11.96 -17.16 -4.20
N GLY A 90 12.55 -16.95 -3.01
CA GLY A 90 11.95 -17.31 -1.73
C GLY A 90 10.88 -16.35 -1.23
N LEU A 91 10.65 -15.21 -1.93
CA LEU A 91 9.72 -14.15 -1.54
C LEU A 91 8.72 -13.85 -2.67
N PRO A 92 7.85 -14.80 -3.04
CA PRO A 92 7.00 -14.69 -4.23
C PRO A 92 5.98 -13.55 -4.16
N SER A 93 5.70 -13.01 -2.99
CA SER A 93 4.74 -11.91 -2.77
C SER A 93 5.42 -10.57 -2.44
N SER A 94 6.74 -10.46 -2.57
CA SER A 94 7.49 -9.21 -2.30
C SER A 94 7.13 -8.06 -3.26
N VAL A 95 6.38 -8.33 -4.31
CA VAL A 95 5.75 -7.33 -5.20
C VAL A 95 4.78 -6.40 -4.44
N PHE A 96 4.21 -6.87 -3.33
CA PHE A 96 3.37 -6.06 -2.46
C PHE A 96 4.23 -5.34 -1.43
N THR A 97 5.00 -4.36 -1.90
CA THR A 97 5.99 -3.62 -1.11
C THR A 97 5.39 -2.78 0.01
N ARG A 98 4.09 -2.46 -0.08
CA ARG A 98 3.35 -1.71 0.94
C ARG A 98 3.48 -2.33 2.32
N ASP A 99 3.54 -3.67 2.42
CA ASP A 99 3.38 -4.37 3.68
C ASP A 99 4.66 -4.48 4.48
N SER A 100 5.83 -4.55 3.81
CA SER A 100 7.14 -4.81 4.46
C SER A 100 7.74 -3.60 5.18
N SER A 101 7.23 -2.40 4.89
CA SER A 101 7.67 -1.14 5.50
C SER A 101 6.69 -0.02 5.20
N PHE A 102 6.82 1.11 5.90
CA PHE A 102 6.15 2.36 5.54
C PHE A 102 7.05 3.57 5.82
N MET A 103 6.86 4.65 5.07
CA MET A 103 7.66 5.85 5.18
C MET A 103 7.03 6.85 6.12
N THR A 104 7.87 7.52 6.91
CA THR A 104 7.51 8.62 7.80
C THR A 104 8.41 9.82 7.53
N PRO A 105 8.16 11.00 8.15
CA PRO A 105 9.07 12.13 8.07
C PRO A 105 10.45 11.88 8.70
N TRP A 106 10.60 10.84 9.50
CA TRP A 106 11.85 10.54 10.24
C TRP A 106 12.64 9.37 9.65
N GLY A 107 12.10 8.73 8.64
CA GLY A 107 12.67 7.55 8.01
C GLY A 107 11.66 6.43 7.83
N ALA A 108 12.14 5.30 7.34
CA ALA A 108 11.35 4.11 7.16
C ALA A 108 11.06 3.40 8.49
N VAL A 109 9.89 2.84 8.62
CA VAL A 109 9.57 1.84 9.65
C VAL A 109 9.56 0.48 9.00
N ILE A 110 10.36 -0.43 9.51
CA ILE A 110 10.33 -1.84 9.09
C ILE A 110 9.26 -2.57 9.86
N THR A 111 8.42 -3.29 9.14
CA THR A 111 7.26 -3.99 9.69
C THR A 111 7.60 -5.41 10.16
N SER A 112 6.66 -6.02 10.86
CA SER A 112 6.70 -7.42 11.27
C SER A 112 5.52 -8.15 10.65
N ILE A 113 5.77 -8.89 9.56
CA ILE A 113 4.74 -9.61 8.82
C ILE A 113 4.40 -10.93 9.50
N GLN A 114 3.12 -11.16 9.79
CA GLN A 114 2.63 -12.38 10.45
C GLN A 114 2.68 -13.59 9.52
N THR A 115 2.34 -13.41 8.25
CA THR A 115 2.17 -14.47 7.25
C THR A 115 3.49 -15.19 6.95
N PRO A 116 3.61 -16.51 7.21
CA PRO A 116 4.88 -17.22 7.10
C PRO A 116 5.63 -17.07 5.77
N PRO A 117 4.99 -17.15 4.59
CA PRO A 117 5.68 -16.98 3.30
C PRO A 117 6.30 -15.60 3.11
N ARG A 118 5.85 -14.58 3.87
CA ARG A 118 6.26 -13.18 3.72
C ARG A 118 7.11 -12.65 4.88
N ARG A 119 7.34 -13.46 5.93
CA ARG A 119 8.06 -13.01 7.14
C ARG A 119 9.45 -12.43 6.86
N ARG A 120 10.06 -12.77 5.73
CA ARG A 120 11.38 -12.30 5.34
C ARG A 120 11.36 -11.09 4.40
N ASP A 121 10.18 -10.58 4.01
CA ASP A 121 10.06 -9.43 3.10
C ASP A 121 10.76 -8.18 3.67
N TYR A 122 10.86 -8.06 5.01
CA TYR A 122 11.61 -6.98 5.67
C TYR A 122 13.09 -6.92 5.25
N ALA A 123 13.69 -8.06 4.88
CA ALA A 123 15.11 -8.12 4.56
C ALA A 123 15.42 -7.34 3.28
N VAL A 124 14.65 -7.55 2.21
CA VAL A 124 14.83 -6.81 0.94
C VAL A 124 14.48 -5.33 1.09
N ALA A 125 13.48 -5.00 1.90
CA ALA A 125 13.14 -3.61 2.20
C ALA A 125 14.26 -2.91 2.99
N SER A 126 14.77 -3.52 4.05
CA SER A 126 15.86 -2.94 4.86
C SER A 126 17.17 -2.81 4.08
N GLU A 127 17.46 -3.75 3.18
CA GLU A 127 18.59 -3.66 2.28
C GLU A 127 18.47 -2.48 1.33
N PHE A 128 17.30 -2.29 0.73
CA PHE A 128 17.01 -1.13 -0.11
C PHE A 128 17.27 0.19 0.64
N TYR A 129 16.72 0.37 1.84
CA TYR A 129 16.91 1.60 2.60
C TYR A 129 18.37 1.87 2.95
N ARG A 130 19.09 0.82 3.36
CA ARG A 130 20.54 0.95 3.66
C ARG A 130 21.33 1.39 2.42
N ASN A 131 21.05 0.79 1.26
CA ASN A 131 21.73 1.11 0.01
C ASN A 131 21.37 2.51 -0.53
N ALA A 132 20.12 2.94 -0.31
CA ALA A 132 19.61 4.26 -0.67
C ALA A 132 20.02 5.38 0.32
N GLY A 133 20.67 5.05 1.44
CA GLY A 133 20.99 6.02 2.49
C GLY A 133 19.78 6.57 3.24
N ILE A 134 18.65 5.86 3.19
CA ILE A 134 17.42 6.24 3.89
C ILE A 134 17.48 5.67 5.32
N PRO A 135 17.35 6.50 6.38
CA PRO A 135 17.36 6.00 7.74
C PRO A 135 16.19 5.05 8.00
N ILE A 136 16.46 3.97 8.70
CA ILE A 136 15.41 3.16 9.33
C ILE A 136 15.16 3.77 10.71
N TRP A 137 14.00 4.39 10.88
CA TRP A 137 13.63 5.06 12.12
C TRP A 137 13.22 4.08 13.21
N LYS A 138 12.41 3.08 12.89
CA LYS A 138 11.88 2.10 13.85
C LYS A 138 11.72 0.71 13.22
N TRP A 139 11.64 -0.29 14.08
CA TRP A 139 11.30 -1.67 13.73
C TRP A 139 10.14 -2.13 14.59
N VAL A 140 9.11 -2.72 13.99
CA VAL A 140 8.00 -3.31 14.74
C VAL A 140 8.51 -4.58 15.44
N THR A 141 8.33 -4.64 16.75
CA THR A 141 8.80 -5.71 17.62
C THR A 141 7.74 -6.22 18.60
N ALA A 142 6.66 -5.45 18.82
CA ALA A 142 5.50 -5.90 19.57
C ALA A 142 4.44 -6.41 18.61
N GLY A 143 4.10 -7.69 18.71
CA GLY A 143 3.15 -8.33 17.81
C GLY A 143 3.57 -8.26 16.34
N HIS A 144 2.57 -8.02 15.47
CA HIS A 144 2.73 -7.86 14.03
C HIS A 144 2.06 -6.57 13.58
N PHE A 145 2.68 -5.89 12.61
CA PHE A 145 2.08 -4.74 11.93
C PHE A 145 2.62 -4.66 10.51
N GLU A 146 1.73 -4.49 9.55
CA GLU A 146 2.03 -4.41 8.12
C GLU A 146 1.68 -3.01 7.59
N GLY A 147 2.48 -2.50 6.65
CA GLY A 147 2.35 -1.11 6.19
C GLY A 147 1.05 -0.79 5.46
N GLY A 148 0.31 -1.80 4.97
CA GLY A 148 -1.04 -1.65 4.44
C GLY A 148 -2.06 -1.19 5.49
N ASP A 149 -1.76 -1.36 6.77
CA ASP A 149 -2.58 -0.89 7.89
C ASP A 149 -2.21 0.51 8.39
N PHE A 150 -1.25 1.18 7.75
CA PHE A 150 -0.81 2.53 8.10
C PHE A 150 -1.30 3.56 7.09
N VAL A 151 -2.09 4.54 7.54
CA VAL A 151 -2.62 5.62 6.72
C VAL A 151 -2.28 6.98 7.36
N ILE A 152 -1.52 7.82 6.66
CA ILE A 152 -1.35 9.22 7.05
C ILE A 152 -2.52 10.02 6.46
N VAL A 153 -3.51 10.27 7.29
CA VAL A 153 -4.76 10.90 6.89
C VAL A 153 -4.57 12.38 6.54
N LYS A 154 -3.81 13.08 7.38
CA LYS A 154 -3.41 14.48 7.24
C LYS A 154 -2.01 14.64 7.83
N PRO A 155 -1.32 15.76 7.58
CA PRO A 155 -0.11 16.06 8.31
C PRO A 155 -0.32 15.96 9.83
N ARG A 156 0.44 15.07 10.47
CA ARG A 156 0.39 14.76 11.90
C ARG A 156 -0.88 14.06 12.39
N VAL A 157 -1.68 13.47 11.50
CA VAL A 157 -2.84 12.65 11.84
C VAL A 157 -2.71 11.29 11.16
N ALA A 158 -2.67 10.21 11.92
CA ALA A 158 -2.53 8.86 11.40
C ALA A 158 -3.63 7.92 11.88
N LEU A 159 -4.07 7.05 10.96
CA LEU A 159 -5.00 5.96 11.20
C LEU A 159 -4.24 4.65 11.07
N MET A 160 -4.38 3.76 12.06
CA MET A 160 -3.82 2.41 12.03
C MET A 160 -4.94 1.37 12.11
N GLY A 161 -4.92 0.42 11.16
CA GLY A 161 -5.80 -0.74 11.18
C GLY A 161 -5.20 -1.95 11.91
N TRP A 162 -6.05 -2.86 12.35
CA TRP A 162 -5.65 -4.20 12.74
C TRP A 162 -6.79 -5.19 12.51
N SER A 163 -6.47 -6.37 12.02
CA SER A 163 -7.45 -7.44 11.76
C SER A 163 -7.26 -8.65 12.68
N GLY A 164 -6.10 -8.74 13.33
CA GLY A 164 -5.68 -9.92 14.10
C GLY A 164 -5.10 -11.05 13.23
N ASP A 165 -5.39 -11.03 11.93
CA ASP A 165 -4.89 -12.04 10.97
C ASP A 165 -3.58 -11.61 10.28
N ARG A 166 -3.38 -10.30 10.13
CA ARG A 166 -2.17 -9.69 9.55
C ARG A 166 -1.52 -8.73 10.54
N SER A 167 -2.09 -7.57 10.77
CA SER A 167 -1.68 -6.72 11.89
C SER A 167 -2.42 -7.09 13.16
N THR A 168 -1.70 -7.10 14.28
CA THR A 168 -2.27 -7.32 15.62
C THR A 168 -2.48 -5.99 16.32
N LYS A 169 -3.34 -5.98 17.33
CA LYS A 169 -3.60 -4.78 18.12
C LYS A 169 -2.31 -4.26 18.77
N ASP A 170 -1.49 -5.14 19.34
CA ASP A 170 -0.23 -4.76 19.99
C ASP A 170 0.76 -4.10 19.01
N GLY A 171 0.81 -4.60 17.75
CA GLY A 171 1.62 -3.99 16.70
C GLY A 171 1.15 -2.60 16.33
N ALA A 172 -0.17 -2.41 16.16
CA ALA A 172 -0.76 -1.12 15.90
C ALA A 172 -0.55 -0.12 17.05
N GLU A 173 -0.73 -0.55 18.30
CA GLU A 173 -0.50 0.27 19.49
C GLU A 173 0.98 0.65 19.66
N GLN A 174 1.92 -0.21 19.26
CA GLN A 174 3.35 0.14 19.25
C GLN A 174 3.64 1.29 18.27
N VAL A 175 3.09 1.21 17.05
CA VAL A 175 3.23 2.27 16.04
C VAL A 175 2.57 3.55 16.53
N GLU A 176 1.37 3.45 17.09
CA GLU A 176 0.66 4.56 17.71
C GLU A 176 1.52 5.28 18.76
N GLY A 177 2.14 4.53 19.67
CA GLY A 177 2.99 5.07 20.73
C GLY A 177 4.13 5.92 20.16
N TRP A 178 4.82 5.43 19.12
CA TRP A 178 5.91 6.18 18.48
C TRP A 178 5.45 7.48 17.82
N LEU A 179 4.27 7.47 17.21
CA LEU A 179 3.71 8.67 16.56
C LEU A 179 3.24 9.70 17.60
N ARG A 180 2.62 9.25 18.69
CA ARG A 180 2.22 10.10 19.81
C ARG A 180 3.42 10.77 20.49
N GLU A 181 4.55 10.07 20.65
CA GLU A 181 5.81 10.66 21.12
C GLU A 181 6.30 11.82 20.21
N LYS A 182 5.95 11.77 18.92
CA LYS A 182 6.22 12.84 17.94
C LYS A 182 5.12 13.90 17.87
N GLY A 183 4.12 13.82 18.74
CA GLY A 183 3.00 14.77 18.83
C GLY A 183 1.99 14.62 17.69
N TRP A 184 1.85 13.41 17.13
CA TRP A 184 0.79 13.14 16.16
C TRP A 184 -0.51 12.77 16.86
N ASP A 185 -1.63 13.17 16.28
CA ASP A 185 -2.94 12.61 16.58
C ASP A 185 -3.09 11.24 15.90
N THR A 186 -3.60 10.27 16.63
CA THR A 186 -3.60 8.87 16.18
C THR A 186 -4.92 8.18 16.49
N PHE A 187 -5.33 7.31 15.60
CA PHE A 187 -6.53 6.51 15.77
C PHE A 187 -6.27 5.05 15.36
N VAL A 188 -6.51 4.12 16.29
CA VAL A 188 -6.39 2.67 16.06
C VAL A 188 -7.77 2.07 15.97
N VAL A 189 -8.05 1.31 14.89
CA VAL A 189 -9.37 0.76 14.61
C VAL A 189 -9.29 -0.68 14.10
N PRO A 190 -10.18 -1.60 14.57
CA PRO A 190 -10.29 -2.94 14.01
C PRO A 190 -10.93 -2.90 12.63
N ILE A 191 -10.48 -3.80 11.76
CA ILE A 191 -11.10 -4.08 10.46
C ILE A 191 -11.42 -5.57 10.35
N PRO A 192 -12.44 -5.95 9.57
CA PRO A 192 -12.74 -7.35 9.34
C PRO A 192 -11.59 -8.05 8.58
N PRO A 193 -11.18 -9.28 8.98
CA PRO A 193 -10.00 -9.96 8.44
C PRO A 193 -10.02 -10.19 6.92
N GLN A 194 -11.21 -10.28 6.30
CA GLN A 194 -11.35 -10.49 4.85
C GLN A 194 -10.82 -9.32 4.00
N PHE A 195 -10.69 -8.12 4.57
CA PHE A 195 -10.09 -6.97 3.87
C PHE A 195 -8.58 -6.94 3.94
N VAL A 196 -7.97 -7.82 4.72
CA VAL A 196 -6.54 -7.98 4.88
C VAL A 196 -5.89 -6.78 5.57
N HIS A 197 -5.96 -5.58 4.96
CA HIS A 197 -5.38 -4.34 5.48
C HIS A 197 -6.33 -3.14 5.34
N MET A 198 -6.02 -2.09 6.08
CA MET A 198 -6.74 -0.82 6.06
C MET A 198 -6.75 -0.18 4.67
N ASP A 199 -5.70 -0.33 3.87
CA ASP A 199 -5.57 0.24 2.52
C ASP A 199 -6.56 -0.35 1.48
N ALA A 200 -7.24 -1.44 1.82
CA ALA A 200 -8.38 -1.94 1.05
C ALA A 200 -9.70 -1.24 1.45
N VAL A 201 -9.75 -0.65 2.65
CA VAL A 201 -10.95 -0.07 3.27
C VAL A 201 -10.95 1.45 3.21
N VAL A 202 -9.78 2.08 3.40
CA VAL A 202 -9.59 3.54 3.45
C VAL A 202 -8.40 3.94 2.62
N VAL A 203 -8.61 4.84 1.66
CA VAL A 203 -7.54 5.49 0.89
C VAL A 203 -7.80 6.98 0.81
N MET A 204 -6.82 7.78 1.21
CA MET A 204 -6.89 9.24 1.09
C MET A 204 -6.69 9.66 -0.37
N LEU A 205 -7.57 10.51 -0.89
CA LEU A 205 -7.49 11.07 -2.24
C LEU A 205 -6.97 12.52 -2.24
N GLU A 206 -7.50 13.32 -1.34
CA GLU A 206 -7.11 14.71 -1.06
C GLU A 206 -7.09 14.89 0.46
N GLU A 207 -6.56 15.99 0.96
CA GLU A 207 -6.39 16.23 2.42
C GLU A 207 -7.69 16.04 3.23
N ASN A 208 -8.84 16.37 2.65
CA ASN A 208 -10.14 16.26 3.31
C ASN A 208 -11.10 15.32 2.56
N LEU A 209 -10.59 14.41 1.73
CA LEU A 209 -11.40 13.48 0.93
C LEU A 209 -10.78 12.09 0.90
N ALA A 210 -11.57 11.08 1.23
CA ALA A 210 -11.16 9.67 1.21
C ALA A 210 -12.14 8.79 0.42
N LEU A 211 -11.63 7.70 -0.15
CA LEU A 211 -12.44 6.52 -0.47
C LEU A 211 -12.57 5.69 0.80
N VAL A 212 -13.78 5.30 1.17
CA VAL A 212 -14.04 4.56 2.40
C VAL A 212 -15.12 3.50 2.18
N CYS A 213 -14.84 2.28 2.58
CA CYS A 213 -15.85 1.25 2.75
C CYS A 213 -16.43 1.35 4.16
N GLU A 214 -17.51 2.12 4.33
CA GLU A 214 -18.11 2.36 5.64
C GLU A 214 -18.63 1.06 6.28
N ASP A 215 -19.14 0.12 5.48
CA ASP A 215 -19.61 -1.20 5.93
C ASP A 215 -18.50 -2.06 6.59
N ALA A 216 -17.24 -1.74 6.36
CA ALA A 216 -16.09 -2.43 6.93
C ALA A 216 -15.57 -1.77 8.22
N LEU A 217 -16.15 -0.65 8.63
CA LEU A 217 -15.71 0.13 9.78
C LEU A 217 -16.77 0.19 10.88
N PRO A 218 -16.36 0.22 12.16
CA PRO A 218 -17.29 0.49 13.23
C PRO A 218 -17.78 1.95 13.19
N SER A 219 -19.01 2.19 13.66
CA SER A 219 -19.64 3.53 13.60
C SER A 219 -18.81 4.65 14.22
N TYR A 220 -18.10 4.38 15.31
CA TYR A 220 -17.23 5.37 15.94
C TYR A 220 -16.03 5.79 15.06
N ALA A 221 -15.65 4.96 14.08
CA ALA A 221 -14.63 5.35 13.10
C ALA A 221 -15.21 6.33 12.07
N ILE A 222 -16.48 6.15 11.69
CA ILE A 222 -17.19 7.11 10.83
C ILE A 222 -17.30 8.46 11.54
N ASP A 223 -17.70 8.47 12.83
CA ASP A 223 -17.73 9.68 13.65
C ASP A 223 -16.35 10.36 13.76
N TRP A 224 -15.27 9.56 13.76
CA TRP A 224 -13.92 10.11 13.80
C TRP A 224 -13.57 10.82 12.49
N PHE A 225 -13.92 10.25 11.30
CA PHE A 225 -13.74 10.95 10.02
C PHE A 225 -14.50 12.29 9.98
N ASP A 226 -15.73 12.32 10.50
CA ASP A 226 -16.53 13.55 10.58
C ASP A 226 -15.85 14.59 11.45
N LYS A 227 -15.33 14.20 12.62
CA LYS A 227 -14.56 15.10 13.52
C LYS A 227 -13.27 15.62 12.87
N GLN A 228 -12.63 14.80 12.02
CA GLN A 228 -11.47 15.20 11.25
C GLN A 228 -11.83 16.09 10.04
N GLY A 229 -13.12 16.30 9.74
CA GLY A 229 -13.58 17.05 8.57
C GLY A 229 -13.23 16.39 7.25
N ILE A 230 -13.26 15.05 7.20
CA ILE A 230 -12.94 14.28 6.01
C ILE A 230 -14.23 13.84 5.34
N GLU A 231 -14.45 14.32 4.13
CA GLU A 231 -15.51 13.84 3.25
C GLU A 231 -15.17 12.42 2.76
N ARG A 232 -16.18 11.58 2.64
CA ARG A 232 -16.01 10.20 2.20
C ARG A 232 -16.76 9.94 0.89
N ILE A 233 -16.05 9.41 -0.09
CA ILE A 233 -16.67 8.72 -1.22
C ILE A 233 -16.85 7.28 -0.78
N VAL A 234 -18.08 6.87 -0.58
CA VAL A 234 -18.39 5.53 -0.08
C VAL A 234 -18.16 4.49 -1.18
N VAL A 235 -17.33 3.52 -0.89
CA VAL A 235 -17.14 2.33 -1.73
C VAL A 235 -18.06 1.23 -1.22
N PRO A 236 -19.01 0.73 -2.03
CA PRO A 236 -19.87 -0.37 -1.62
C PRO A 236 -19.07 -1.61 -1.24
N TYR A 237 -19.54 -2.35 -0.24
CA TYR A 237 -18.90 -3.58 0.22
C TYR A 237 -18.57 -4.54 -0.93
N ALA A 238 -19.51 -4.74 -1.86
CA ALA A 238 -19.33 -5.63 -3.01
C ALA A 238 -18.20 -5.21 -3.97
N ASP A 239 -17.90 -3.91 -4.07
CA ASP A 239 -16.76 -3.39 -4.83
C ASP A 239 -15.48 -3.45 -3.97
N CYS A 240 -15.58 -3.18 -2.67
CA CYS A 240 -14.45 -3.18 -1.74
C CYS A 240 -13.78 -4.56 -1.65
N VAL A 241 -14.56 -5.65 -1.55
CA VAL A 241 -14.03 -7.04 -1.53
C VAL A 241 -13.31 -7.44 -2.83
N LYS A 242 -13.52 -6.68 -3.90
CA LYS A 242 -12.81 -6.79 -5.19
C LYS A 242 -11.67 -5.79 -5.32
N LEU A 243 -11.21 -5.23 -4.20
CA LEU A 243 -10.18 -4.19 -4.15
C LEU A 243 -10.59 -2.88 -4.84
N GLY A 244 -11.90 -2.56 -4.88
CA GLY A 244 -12.42 -1.34 -5.51
C GLY A 244 -11.85 -0.06 -4.92
N GLY A 245 -11.62 -0.02 -3.60
CA GLY A 245 -10.98 1.09 -2.90
C GLY A 245 -9.45 1.13 -3.00
N ASN A 246 -8.81 0.06 -3.48
CA ASN A 246 -7.35 -0.07 -3.52
C ASN A 246 -6.73 0.71 -4.69
N VAL A 247 -6.77 2.05 -4.61
CA VAL A 247 -6.25 2.99 -5.59
C VAL A 247 -5.08 3.79 -5.03
N VAL A 248 -4.24 4.37 -5.88
CA VAL A 248 -3.14 5.25 -5.46
C VAL A 248 -3.45 6.68 -5.84
N SER A 249 -3.55 7.58 -4.85
CA SER A 249 -3.54 9.01 -5.11
C SER A 249 -2.16 9.43 -5.62
N LEU A 250 -2.09 10.02 -6.81
CA LEU A 250 -0.86 10.58 -7.37
C LEU A 250 -0.70 12.06 -7.00
N GLY A 251 -1.69 12.62 -6.33
CA GLY A 251 -1.80 14.04 -6.02
C GLY A 251 -2.35 14.86 -7.21
N GLY A 252 -2.84 16.09 -6.93
CA GLY A 252 -3.38 16.96 -7.96
C GLY A 252 -4.59 16.39 -8.70
N LYS A 253 -5.48 15.69 -8.00
CA LYS A 253 -6.65 15.00 -8.56
C LYS A 253 -6.35 13.90 -9.59
N ARG A 254 -5.18 13.29 -9.51
CA ARG A 254 -4.79 12.15 -10.35
C ARG A 254 -4.75 10.87 -9.52
N VAL A 255 -5.28 9.79 -10.07
CA VAL A 255 -5.40 8.50 -9.39
C VAL A 255 -4.97 7.37 -10.32
N LEU A 256 -4.14 6.46 -9.83
CA LEU A 256 -3.88 5.17 -10.45
C LEU A 256 -4.85 4.14 -9.87
N SER A 257 -5.55 3.41 -10.73
CA SER A 257 -6.57 2.42 -10.36
C SER A 257 -6.50 1.18 -11.26
N MET A 258 -7.26 0.16 -10.91
CA MET A 258 -7.42 -1.04 -11.72
C MET A 258 -8.62 -0.92 -12.66
N SER A 259 -8.48 -1.43 -13.88
CA SER A 259 -9.51 -1.30 -14.94
C SER A 259 -10.83 -2.00 -14.60
N HIS A 260 -10.77 -3.08 -13.81
CA HIS A 260 -11.97 -3.80 -13.39
C HIS A 260 -12.80 -3.08 -12.31
N ASN A 261 -12.27 -2.03 -11.68
CA ASN A 261 -12.97 -1.20 -10.68
C ASN A 261 -13.92 -0.19 -11.34
N VAL A 262 -14.80 -0.65 -12.24
CA VAL A 262 -15.61 0.19 -13.14
C VAL A 262 -16.43 1.24 -12.37
N ASN A 263 -17.09 0.86 -11.28
CA ASN A 263 -17.95 1.77 -10.52
C ASN A 263 -17.12 2.85 -9.81
N VAL A 264 -16.06 2.46 -9.12
CA VAL A 264 -15.18 3.40 -8.40
C VAL A 264 -14.51 4.36 -9.40
N ASN A 265 -14.00 3.83 -10.52
CA ASN A 265 -13.37 4.66 -11.57
C ASN A 265 -14.35 5.68 -12.17
N ARG A 266 -15.61 5.30 -12.36
CA ARG A 266 -16.67 6.22 -12.81
C ARG A 266 -16.93 7.31 -11.78
N THR A 267 -17.15 6.94 -10.52
CA THR A 267 -17.39 7.89 -9.43
C THR A 267 -16.24 8.87 -9.27
N LEU A 268 -14.99 8.41 -9.33
CA LEU A 268 -13.82 9.28 -9.28
C LEU A 268 -13.80 10.28 -10.43
N LYS A 269 -14.10 9.85 -11.66
CA LYS A 269 -14.18 10.76 -12.83
C LYS A 269 -15.31 11.79 -12.69
N GLU A 270 -16.48 11.38 -12.19
CA GLU A 270 -17.61 12.28 -11.89
C GLU A 270 -17.25 13.33 -10.82
N ARG A 271 -16.34 12.97 -9.90
CA ARG A 271 -15.78 13.87 -8.87
C ARG A 271 -14.60 14.71 -9.38
N GLY A 272 -14.29 14.64 -10.68
CA GLY A 272 -13.27 15.45 -11.34
C GLY A 272 -11.84 14.93 -11.20
N PHE A 273 -11.67 13.64 -10.88
CA PHE A 273 -10.35 13.00 -10.87
C PHE A 273 -9.96 12.52 -12.26
N GLU A 274 -8.71 12.69 -12.62
CA GLU A 274 -8.07 12.01 -13.73
C GLU A 274 -7.68 10.60 -13.28
N VAL A 275 -8.31 9.58 -13.88
CA VAL A 275 -8.12 8.18 -13.49
C VAL A 275 -7.31 7.45 -14.56
N THR A 276 -6.09 7.09 -14.24
CA THR A 276 -5.27 6.14 -15.00
C THR A 276 -5.64 4.73 -14.55
N ALA A 277 -6.40 4.01 -15.37
CA ALA A 277 -6.85 2.65 -15.08
C ALA A 277 -6.02 1.63 -15.87
N ILE A 278 -5.37 0.71 -15.17
CA ILE A 278 -4.53 -0.35 -15.75
C ILE A 278 -5.13 -1.73 -15.54
N ASP A 279 -4.78 -2.69 -16.42
CA ASP A 279 -5.03 -4.10 -16.15
C ASP A 279 -4.03 -4.62 -15.10
N TYR A 280 -4.56 -5.13 -13.98
CA TYR A 280 -3.77 -5.63 -12.86
C TYR A 280 -4.35 -6.93 -12.27
N GLU A 281 -5.07 -7.69 -13.07
CA GLU A 281 -5.84 -8.87 -12.66
C GLU A 281 -4.96 -9.95 -12.00
N MET A 282 -3.78 -10.26 -12.56
CA MET A 282 -2.91 -11.31 -11.99
C MET A 282 -2.45 -11.02 -10.58
N PHE A 283 -2.28 -9.74 -10.24
CA PHE A 283 -1.92 -9.31 -8.88
C PHE A 283 -3.15 -9.27 -7.98
N ALA A 284 -4.28 -8.77 -8.48
CA ALA A 284 -5.52 -8.72 -7.71
C ALA A 284 -5.99 -10.13 -7.30
N LEU A 285 -5.96 -11.09 -8.22
CA LEU A 285 -6.24 -12.50 -7.94
C LEU A 285 -5.18 -13.13 -7.00
N GLY A 286 -3.95 -12.60 -7.01
CA GLY A 286 -2.89 -12.96 -6.07
C GLY A 286 -3.01 -12.31 -4.69
N GLY A 287 -4.03 -11.48 -4.46
CA GLY A 287 -4.39 -10.93 -3.16
C GLY A 287 -4.01 -9.47 -2.90
N GLY A 288 -3.56 -8.70 -3.92
CA GLY A 288 -3.25 -7.27 -3.74
C GLY A 288 -3.42 -6.43 -5.00
N GLY A 289 -3.90 -5.21 -4.84
CA GLY A 289 -4.08 -4.25 -5.91
C GLY A 289 -2.89 -3.30 -6.09
N VAL A 290 -3.14 -2.21 -6.82
CA VAL A 290 -2.12 -1.20 -7.14
C VAL A 290 -1.60 -0.47 -5.90
N HIS A 291 -2.43 -0.28 -4.87
CA HIS A 291 -2.00 0.36 -3.61
C HIS A 291 -1.12 -0.58 -2.78
N CYS A 292 -1.47 -1.86 -2.69
CA CYS A 292 -0.65 -2.88 -2.02
C CYS A 292 0.75 -3.02 -2.65
N SER A 293 0.84 -2.81 -3.96
CA SER A 293 2.11 -2.86 -4.71
C SER A 293 2.90 -1.55 -4.68
N CYS A 294 2.33 -0.51 -4.09
CA CYS A 294 2.92 0.83 -4.05
C CYS A 294 3.43 1.15 -2.65
N HIS A 295 4.75 1.35 -2.51
CA HIS A 295 5.33 1.93 -1.31
C HIS A 295 5.85 3.33 -1.62
N GLU A 296 5.25 4.33 -1.01
CA GLU A 296 5.58 5.74 -1.22
C GLU A 296 6.90 6.08 -0.52
N LEU A 297 7.88 6.54 -1.28
CA LEU A 297 9.15 7.02 -0.72
C LEU A 297 9.15 8.52 -0.48
N ARG A 298 8.46 9.27 -1.35
CA ARG A 298 8.41 10.73 -1.27
C ARG A 298 7.11 11.29 -1.81
N ARG A 299 6.56 12.23 -1.08
CA ARG A 299 5.47 13.10 -1.53
C ARG A 299 5.80 14.56 -1.26
N LEU A 300 5.47 15.42 -2.22
CA LEU A 300 5.52 16.86 -2.04
C LEU A 300 4.14 17.32 -1.57
N VAL A 301 4.09 17.89 -0.38
CA VAL A 301 2.87 18.54 0.11
C VAL A 301 2.95 20.01 -0.31
N PRO A 302 1.94 20.54 -1.02
CA PRO A 302 1.87 21.97 -1.30
C PRO A 302 1.97 22.75 0.01
N GLY A 303 2.87 23.74 0.05
CA GLY A 303 3.06 24.62 1.21
C GLY A 303 1.89 25.56 1.42
#